data_307c14c894dbbc2631c15f4bdf92b758
#
_entry.id   307c14c894dbbc2631c15f4bdf92b758
#
_cell.length_a   1.000
_cell.length_b   1.000
_cell.length_c   1.000
_cell.angle_alpha   90.00
_cell.angle_beta   90.00
_cell.angle_gamma   90.00
#
_symmetry.space_group_name_H-M   'P 1'
#
loop_
_entity.id
_entity.type
_entity.pdbx_description
1 polymer ?
#
loop_
_entity_poly.entity_id
_entity_poly.type
_entity_poly.pdbx_seq_one_letter_code
_entity_poly.pdbx_strand_id
1 'polypeptide(L)'
;MKSFADLGLPHPLVHTLAADGISQPFPIQEAAIPDALSGKDVLGRGPTGSGKTFTFGLPMLARLAGAPSRPGKPRGLVLAPTRELAAQIRQRLSNPANALGLRVLDVVGGVNINTQIRALAAPVDLLVATPGRAEDLLQRSVLDFGALEIATLDEADQMADMGFMPQVVKLLDRAPKGAQKLLFSATLDGDVQKIVDRYMHNPVTHSTAPVKSAVKTMKHFVLLCGDRETRNARVIEIAAREGKTIMFMRTKHGVDRQVRKLRRAGIHAQGIHGDKGQGARTRALDGFADGSTPILVATDIAARGIDVSGVSLVVHIDPPTEHKAYLHRAGRTARAGAEGNVVTLVMDAQRKEVRALLDKAGVLATEIDAQVLSPEVVDITGARKPSGTPLPPPGGHPQQRGKSPNSSGR
;
A
#
# COMPACT_ATOMS: atom_id res chain seq x y z
N MET A 1 -0.08 21.22 -20.71
CA MET A 1 0.34 20.40 -19.56
C MET A 1 1.83 20.61 -19.37
N LYS A 2 2.28 20.79 -18.15
CA LYS A 2 3.70 20.92 -17.84
C LYS A 2 4.41 19.57 -17.97
N SER A 3 5.65 19.57 -18.43
CA SER A 3 6.53 18.41 -18.38
C SER A 3 7.30 18.36 -17.05
N PHE A 4 7.96 17.26 -16.73
CA PHE A 4 8.84 17.18 -15.56
C PHE A 4 10.03 18.16 -15.65
N ALA A 5 10.49 18.48 -16.85
CA ALA A 5 11.52 19.52 -17.07
C ALA A 5 11.01 20.92 -16.67
N ASP A 6 9.74 21.24 -17.00
CA ASP A 6 9.13 22.53 -16.63
C ASP A 6 8.96 22.69 -15.11
N LEU A 7 9.03 21.60 -14.34
CA LEU A 7 8.98 21.61 -12.88
C LEU A 7 10.35 21.88 -12.24
N GLY A 8 11.43 22.00 -13.02
CA GLY A 8 12.78 22.28 -12.54
C GLY A 8 13.58 21.03 -12.14
N LEU A 9 13.15 19.82 -12.53
CA LEU A 9 13.91 18.62 -12.26
C LEU A 9 15.16 18.53 -13.15
N PRO A 10 16.29 17.99 -12.61
CA PRO A 10 17.52 17.77 -13.39
C PRO A 10 17.30 16.85 -14.58
N HIS A 11 17.99 17.13 -15.69
CA HIS A 11 17.89 16.37 -16.94
C HIS A 11 18.03 14.85 -16.76
N PRO A 12 18.96 14.30 -15.94
CA PRO A 12 19.07 12.86 -15.74
C PRO A 12 17.79 12.22 -15.17
N LEU A 13 17.08 12.93 -14.26
CA LEU A 13 15.79 12.45 -13.73
C LEU A 13 14.71 12.45 -14.81
N VAL A 14 14.60 13.55 -15.57
CA VAL A 14 13.60 13.67 -16.65
C VAL A 14 13.81 12.57 -17.70
N HIS A 15 15.08 12.35 -18.10
CA HIS A 15 15.42 11.30 -19.05
C HIS A 15 15.06 9.89 -18.54
N THR A 16 15.37 9.58 -17.27
CA THR A 16 15.05 8.29 -16.66
C THR A 16 13.54 8.05 -16.58
N LEU A 17 12.77 9.08 -16.20
CA LEU A 17 11.32 8.97 -16.18
C LEU A 17 10.74 8.70 -17.56
N ALA A 18 11.25 9.40 -18.58
CA ALA A 18 10.81 9.19 -19.98
C ALA A 18 11.14 7.77 -20.47
N ALA A 19 12.32 7.23 -20.11
CA ALA A 19 12.71 5.86 -20.43
C ALA A 19 11.80 4.82 -19.75
N ASP A 20 11.29 5.12 -18.56
CA ASP A 20 10.32 4.29 -17.83
C ASP A 20 8.86 4.53 -18.31
N GLY A 21 8.64 5.30 -19.39
CA GLY A 21 7.32 5.60 -19.95
C GLY A 21 6.53 6.66 -19.17
N ILE A 22 7.18 7.39 -18.25
CA ILE A 22 6.55 8.39 -17.39
C ILE A 22 6.88 9.78 -17.95
N SER A 23 6.03 10.26 -18.85
CA SER A 23 6.27 11.51 -19.58
C SER A 23 5.55 12.74 -18.98
N GLN A 24 4.44 12.53 -18.28
CA GLN A 24 3.62 13.62 -17.75
C GLN A 24 3.45 13.52 -16.23
N PRO A 25 3.60 14.64 -15.51
CA PRO A 25 3.36 14.67 -14.08
C PRO A 25 1.86 14.60 -13.75
N PHE A 26 1.54 13.98 -12.62
CA PHE A 26 0.22 14.07 -12.02
C PHE A 26 -0.03 15.47 -11.41
N PRO A 27 -1.29 15.90 -11.22
CA PRO A 27 -1.60 17.23 -10.68
C PRO A 27 -0.90 17.54 -9.35
N ILE A 28 -0.75 16.58 -8.46
CA ILE A 28 -0.02 16.78 -7.19
C ILE A 28 1.48 17.01 -7.42
N GLN A 29 2.05 16.38 -8.44
CA GLN A 29 3.44 16.54 -8.81
C GLN A 29 3.68 17.91 -9.42
N GLU A 30 2.82 18.36 -10.33
CA GLU A 30 2.89 19.71 -10.93
C GLU A 30 2.84 20.82 -9.86
N ALA A 31 1.99 20.60 -8.84
CA ALA A 31 1.81 21.59 -7.78
C ALA A 31 2.95 21.60 -6.76
N ALA A 32 3.38 20.43 -6.28
CA ALA A 32 4.22 20.32 -5.10
C ALA A 32 5.72 20.20 -5.39
N ILE A 33 6.15 19.65 -6.55
CA ILE A 33 7.56 19.45 -6.88
C ILE A 33 8.35 20.78 -6.86
N PRO A 34 7.88 21.91 -7.46
CA PRO A 34 8.62 23.17 -7.43
C PRO A 34 8.88 23.70 -6.02
N ASP A 35 7.88 23.62 -5.13
CA ASP A 35 8.04 24.07 -3.75
C ASP A 35 8.99 23.15 -2.95
N ALA A 36 8.90 21.84 -3.15
CA ALA A 36 9.82 20.89 -2.53
C ALA A 36 11.27 21.09 -3.01
N LEU A 37 11.49 21.36 -4.30
CA LEU A 37 12.80 21.69 -4.87
C LEU A 37 13.37 22.98 -4.29
N SER A 38 12.54 24.00 -4.05
CA SER A 38 12.96 25.27 -3.47
C SER A 38 13.32 25.19 -1.98
N GLY A 39 13.15 24.03 -1.35
CA GLY A 39 13.50 23.79 0.06
C GLY A 39 12.40 24.12 1.06
N LYS A 40 11.19 24.46 0.60
CA LYS A 40 10.05 24.70 1.49
C LYS A 40 9.54 23.39 2.08
N ASP A 41 9.01 23.44 3.29
CA ASP A 41 8.25 22.35 3.84
C ASP A 41 6.94 22.18 3.05
N VAL A 42 6.59 20.93 2.74
CA VAL A 42 5.40 20.63 1.93
C VAL A 42 4.47 19.68 2.64
N LEU A 43 3.21 20.06 2.69
CA LEU A 43 2.11 19.25 3.18
C LEU A 43 1.25 18.78 2.01
N GLY A 44 1.40 17.52 1.61
CA GLY A 44 0.67 16.92 0.51
C GLY A 44 -0.56 16.13 0.98
N ARG A 45 -1.75 16.53 0.52
CA ARG A 45 -3.00 15.81 0.80
C ARG A 45 -3.49 15.10 -0.45
N GLY A 46 -3.66 13.79 -0.35
CA GLY A 46 -4.21 13.02 -1.47
C GLY A 46 -4.31 11.53 -1.17
N PRO A 47 -5.21 10.82 -1.88
CA PRO A 47 -5.38 9.39 -1.73
C PRO A 47 -4.12 8.62 -2.16
N THR A 48 -4.02 7.35 -1.76
CA THR A 48 -3.00 6.43 -2.29
C THR A 48 -3.18 6.28 -3.80
N GLY A 49 -2.08 6.23 -4.55
CA GLY A 49 -2.11 6.12 -6.03
C GLY A 49 -2.19 7.45 -6.77
N SER A 50 -2.15 8.60 -6.09
CA SER A 50 -2.14 9.94 -6.70
C SER A 50 -0.76 10.40 -7.21
N GLY A 51 0.26 9.54 -7.17
CA GLY A 51 1.62 9.88 -7.61
C GLY A 51 2.54 10.45 -6.52
N LYS A 52 2.15 10.36 -5.23
CA LYS A 52 2.89 10.93 -4.09
C LYS A 52 4.35 10.52 -4.03
N THR A 53 4.70 9.28 -4.35
CA THR A 53 6.08 8.80 -4.27
C THR A 53 7.04 9.65 -5.10
N PHE A 54 6.69 10.00 -6.32
CA PHE A 54 7.51 10.89 -7.13
C PHE A 54 7.36 12.35 -6.73
N THR A 55 6.24 12.75 -6.13
CA THR A 55 6.05 14.11 -5.62
C THR A 55 7.09 14.49 -4.57
N PHE A 56 7.43 13.58 -3.64
CA PHE A 56 8.49 13.80 -2.67
C PHE A 56 9.84 13.25 -3.12
N GLY A 57 9.86 12.10 -3.76
CA GLY A 57 11.10 11.38 -4.05
C GLY A 57 11.98 12.08 -5.07
N LEU A 58 11.42 12.61 -6.16
CA LEU A 58 12.20 13.30 -7.18
C LEU A 58 12.86 14.57 -6.66
N PRO A 59 12.15 15.49 -5.93
CA PRO A 59 12.81 16.63 -5.30
C PRO A 59 13.87 16.23 -4.27
N MET A 60 13.61 15.18 -3.46
CA MET A 60 14.61 14.68 -2.52
C MET A 60 15.91 14.26 -3.24
N LEU A 61 15.78 13.44 -4.28
CA LEU A 61 16.93 12.98 -5.06
C LEU A 61 17.69 14.15 -5.71
N ALA A 62 16.96 15.10 -6.30
CA ALA A 62 17.56 16.28 -6.92
C ALA A 62 18.34 17.13 -5.90
N ARG A 63 17.83 17.31 -4.68
CA ARG A 63 18.49 18.08 -3.61
C ARG A 63 19.67 17.34 -2.98
N LEU A 64 19.64 16.01 -2.95
CA LEU A 64 20.72 15.18 -2.42
C LEU A 64 21.87 15.00 -3.41
N ALA A 65 21.67 15.31 -4.69
CA ALA A 65 22.70 15.15 -5.70
C ALA A 65 23.91 16.08 -5.45
N GLY A 66 25.09 15.63 -5.84
CA GLY A 66 26.33 16.43 -5.83
C GLY A 66 27.09 16.46 -4.50
N ALA A 67 26.60 15.83 -3.43
CA ALA A 67 27.33 15.71 -2.17
C ALA A 67 27.39 14.25 -1.71
N PRO A 68 28.49 13.79 -1.09
CA PRO A 68 28.63 12.42 -0.61
C PRO A 68 27.95 12.21 0.74
N SER A 69 27.35 11.05 0.93
CA SER A 69 26.91 10.56 2.24
C SER A 69 28.01 9.78 2.95
N ARG A 70 27.84 9.51 4.24
CA ARG A 70 28.76 8.69 5.05
C ARG A 70 28.07 7.42 5.53
N PRO A 71 28.81 6.33 5.81
CA PRO A 71 28.24 5.13 6.39
C PRO A 71 27.42 5.44 7.65
N GLY A 72 26.21 4.89 7.73
CA GLY A 72 25.28 5.10 8.83
C GLY A 72 24.68 6.52 8.96
N LYS A 73 25.06 7.47 8.11
CA LYS A 73 24.61 8.88 8.16
C LYS A 73 23.91 9.28 6.85
N PRO A 74 22.66 8.83 6.63
CA PRO A 74 21.90 9.24 5.46
C PRO A 74 21.57 10.73 5.50
N ARG A 75 21.52 11.37 4.33
CA ARG A 75 21.10 12.77 4.19
C ARG A 75 19.61 12.93 3.90
N GLY A 76 18.99 11.89 3.34
CA GLY A 76 17.54 11.81 3.11
C GLY A 76 16.91 10.68 3.90
N LEU A 77 15.71 10.91 4.44
CA LEU A 77 14.90 9.92 5.16
C LEU A 77 13.46 9.91 4.65
N VAL A 78 12.93 8.73 4.35
CA VAL A 78 11.49 8.51 4.16
C VAL A 78 10.99 7.55 5.22
N LEU A 79 10.00 7.96 6.00
CA LEU A 79 9.27 7.09 6.93
C LEU A 79 7.99 6.59 6.27
N ALA A 80 7.78 5.29 6.31
CA ALA A 80 6.61 4.62 5.76
C ALA A 80 6.00 3.65 6.78
N PRO A 81 4.66 3.51 6.88
CA PRO A 81 4.01 2.68 7.90
C PRO A 81 4.28 1.19 7.74
N THR A 82 4.51 0.72 6.52
CA THR A 82 4.62 -0.72 6.22
C THR A 82 5.89 -1.05 5.44
N ARG A 83 6.32 -2.31 5.57
CA ARG A 83 7.49 -2.86 4.85
C ARG A 83 7.27 -2.83 3.35
N GLU A 84 6.06 -3.16 2.93
CA GLU A 84 5.65 -3.21 1.54
C GLU A 84 5.75 -1.83 0.89
N LEU A 85 5.22 -0.79 1.56
CA LEU A 85 5.32 0.58 1.07
C LEU A 85 6.78 1.04 1.03
N ALA A 86 7.57 0.75 2.06
CA ALA A 86 9.00 1.08 2.07
C ALA A 86 9.74 0.42 0.89
N ALA A 87 9.49 -0.87 0.63
CA ALA A 87 10.08 -1.59 -0.51
C ALA A 87 9.63 -1.00 -1.85
N GLN A 88 8.36 -0.63 -2.01
CA GLN A 88 7.83 0.01 -3.22
C GLN A 88 8.45 1.39 -3.45
N ILE A 89 8.57 2.21 -2.39
CA ILE A 89 9.25 3.52 -2.47
C ILE A 89 10.69 3.33 -2.93
N ARG A 90 11.45 2.42 -2.29
CA ARG A 90 12.82 2.10 -2.69
C ARG A 90 12.89 1.68 -4.15
N GLN A 91 12.04 0.74 -4.56
CA GLN A 91 12.03 0.23 -5.94
C GLN A 91 11.77 1.34 -6.96
N ARG A 92 10.78 2.19 -6.70
CA ARG A 92 10.44 3.32 -7.60
C ARG A 92 11.52 4.38 -7.68
N LEU A 93 12.25 4.62 -6.58
CA LEU A 93 13.27 5.66 -6.52
C LEU A 93 14.68 5.15 -6.88
N SER A 94 14.91 3.83 -6.95
CA SER A 94 16.24 3.27 -7.24
C SER A 94 16.78 3.67 -8.61
N ASN A 95 15.97 3.56 -9.67
CA ASN A 95 16.37 3.91 -11.02
C ASN A 95 16.65 5.43 -11.18
N PRO A 96 15.74 6.33 -10.74
CA PRO A 96 16.04 7.77 -10.69
C PRO A 96 17.26 8.14 -9.83
N ALA A 97 17.44 7.48 -8.69
CA ALA A 97 18.59 7.74 -7.82
C ALA A 97 19.92 7.34 -8.49
N ASN A 98 19.96 6.16 -9.13
CA ASN A 98 21.13 5.68 -9.86
C ASN A 98 21.55 6.66 -10.97
N ALA A 99 20.59 7.30 -11.64
CA ALA A 99 20.88 8.32 -12.66
C ALA A 99 21.59 9.57 -12.11
N LEU A 100 21.51 9.80 -10.81
CA LEU A 100 22.20 10.87 -10.09
C LEU A 100 23.41 10.38 -9.27
N GLY A 101 23.79 9.10 -9.39
CA GLY A 101 24.85 8.49 -8.60
C GLY A 101 24.50 8.33 -7.11
N LEU A 102 23.21 8.33 -6.75
CA LEU A 102 22.74 8.21 -5.38
C LEU A 102 22.32 6.77 -5.05
N ARG A 103 22.49 6.38 -3.79
CA ARG A 103 22.08 5.08 -3.28
C ARG A 103 20.86 5.17 -2.36
N VAL A 104 19.81 4.41 -2.70
CA VAL A 104 18.59 4.25 -1.90
C VAL A 104 18.62 2.89 -1.21
N LEU A 105 18.33 2.86 0.09
CA LEU A 105 18.24 1.63 0.88
C LEU A 105 16.96 1.63 1.70
N ASP A 106 16.29 0.47 1.81
CA ASP A 106 15.19 0.29 2.76
C ASP A 106 15.62 -0.50 4.00
N VAL A 107 15.15 -0.05 5.18
CA VAL A 107 15.32 -0.75 6.46
C VAL A 107 13.96 -0.96 7.12
N VAL A 108 13.60 -2.23 7.28
CA VAL A 108 12.25 -2.62 7.71
C VAL A 108 12.28 -3.74 8.76
N GLY A 109 11.29 -3.78 9.64
CA GLY A 109 11.14 -4.85 10.61
C GLY A 109 10.88 -6.22 9.95
N GLY A 110 11.10 -7.33 10.67
CA GLY A 110 10.85 -8.69 10.19
C GLY A 110 11.81 -9.23 9.14
N VAL A 111 12.85 -8.48 8.82
CA VAL A 111 14.01 -8.89 8.03
C VAL A 111 15.20 -8.99 8.99
N ASN A 112 16.17 -9.87 8.70
CA ASN A 112 17.34 -10.03 9.53
C ASN A 112 18.08 -8.68 9.67
N ILE A 113 18.21 -8.20 10.90
CA ILE A 113 18.82 -6.90 11.18
C ILE A 113 20.29 -6.84 10.77
N ASN A 114 21.04 -7.95 10.92
CA ASN A 114 22.46 -8.01 10.58
C ASN A 114 22.71 -7.78 9.07
N THR A 115 21.77 -8.20 8.22
CA THR A 115 21.83 -7.91 6.79
C THR A 115 21.71 -6.40 6.52
N GLN A 116 20.82 -5.71 7.26
CA GLN A 116 20.64 -4.27 7.12
C GLN A 116 21.81 -3.48 7.72
N ILE A 117 22.37 -3.93 8.85
CA ILE A 117 23.59 -3.35 9.44
C ILE A 117 24.76 -3.42 8.44
N ARG A 118 24.98 -4.57 7.82
CA ARG A 118 26.02 -4.72 6.78
C ARG A 118 25.78 -3.80 5.58
N ALA A 119 24.53 -3.65 5.16
CA ALA A 119 24.18 -2.75 4.04
C ALA A 119 24.41 -1.27 4.38
N LEU A 120 24.26 -0.87 5.65
CA LEU A 120 24.50 0.47 6.17
C LEU A 120 25.99 0.79 6.41
N ALA A 121 26.85 -0.22 6.37
CA ALA A 121 28.31 -0.03 6.44
C ALA A 121 28.87 0.70 5.19
N ALA A 122 28.13 0.74 4.09
CA ALA A 122 28.42 1.59 2.93
C ALA A 122 27.54 2.85 2.96
N PRO A 123 27.96 3.97 2.34
CA PRO A 123 27.16 5.20 2.28
C PRO A 123 25.76 4.96 1.67
N VAL A 124 24.75 5.61 2.25
CA VAL A 124 23.36 5.62 1.78
C VAL A 124 22.90 7.06 1.75
N ASP A 125 22.40 7.52 0.61
CA ASP A 125 21.97 8.90 0.44
C ASP A 125 20.52 9.08 0.89
N LEU A 126 19.64 8.18 0.47
CA LEU A 126 18.24 8.15 0.84
C LEU A 126 17.89 6.85 1.56
N LEU A 127 17.53 6.96 2.83
CA LEU A 127 17.05 5.85 3.63
C LEU A 127 15.53 5.83 3.63
N VAL A 128 14.93 4.70 3.27
CA VAL A 128 13.49 4.45 3.41
C VAL A 128 13.28 3.49 4.58
N ALA A 129 12.47 3.86 5.57
CA ALA A 129 12.40 3.10 6.81
C ALA A 129 10.98 2.92 7.35
N THR A 130 10.73 1.78 8.01
CA THR A 130 9.61 1.70 8.97
C THR A 130 10.06 2.24 10.33
N PRO A 131 9.20 3.02 11.06
CA PRO A 131 9.61 3.74 12.25
C PRO A 131 10.30 2.87 13.32
N GLY A 132 9.73 1.72 13.66
CA GLY A 132 10.30 0.84 14.69
C GLY A 132 11.69 0.28 14.34
N ARG A 133 11.96 -0.01 13.05
CA ARG A 133 13.30 -0.49 12.64
C ARG A 133 14.32 0.65 12.60
N ALA A 134 13.92 1.84 12.17
CA ALA A 134 14.80 3.00 12.23
C ALA A 134 15.19 3.33 13.67
N GLU A 135 14.22 3.29 14.62
CA GLU A 135 14.49 3.48 16.04
C GLU A 135 15.47 2.44 16.60
N ASP A 136 15.27 1.13 16.30
CA ASP A 136 16.17 0.05 16.73
C ASP A 136 17.61 0.27 16.21
N LEU A 137 17.78 0.66 14.96
CA LEU A 137 19.10 0.93 14.37
C LEU A 137 19.76 2.20 14.97
N LEU A 138 18.99 3.23 15.30
CA LEU A 138 19.50 4.40 16.03
C LEU A 138 19.95 4.03 17.46
N GLN A 139 19.16 3.25 18.20
CA GLN A 139 19.50 2.79 19.54
C GLN A 139 20.78 1.95 19.57
N ARG A 140 21.05 1.22 18.49
CA ARG A 140 22.29 0.44 18.28
C ARG A 140 23.47 1.28 17.77
N SER A 141 23.30 2.58 17.61
CA SER A 141 24.31 3.49 17.05
C SER A 141 24.77 3.10 15.61
N VAL A 142 23.96 2.35 14.89
CA VAL A 142 24.19 1.98 13.46
C VAL A 142 23.76 3.12 12.54
N LEU A 143 22.73 3.88 12.95
CA LEU A 143 22.28 5.08 12.26
C LEU A 143 22.54 6.33 13.12
N ASP A 144 22.80 7.43 12.42
CA ASP A 144 22.87 8.77 12.98
C ASP A 144 22.18 9.75 12.00
N PHE A 145 21.16 10.44 12.48
CA PHE A 145 20.35 11.37 11.69
C PHE A 145 20.86 12.84 11.77
N GLY A 146 22.00 13.07 12.39
CA GLY A 146 22.59 14.42 12.46
C GLY A 146 22.98 15.03 11.12
N ALA A 147 23.07 14.23 10.04
CA ALA A 147 23.35 14.68 8.68
C ALA A 147 22.11 14.83 7.79
N LEU A 148 20.90 14.64 8.33
CA LEU A 148 19.69 14.74 7.53
C LEU A 148 19.47 16.16 7.01
N GLU A 149 19.26 16.27 5.70
CA GLU A 149 18.91 17.51 5.01
C GLU A 149 17.41 17.56 4.70
N ILE A 150 16.79 16.40 4.48
CA ILE A 150 15.38 16.28 4.12
C ILE A 150 14.76 15.00 4.72
N ALA A 151 13.58 15.12 5.30
CA ALA A 151 12.81 14.02 5.84
C ALA A 151 11.37 14.04 5.33
N THR A 152 10.88 12.90 4.88
CA THR A 152 9.50 12.70 4.39
C THR A 152 8.76 11.70 5.27
N LEU A 153 7.50 12.02 5.59
CA LEU A 153 6.54 11.09 6.17
C LEU A 153 5.50 10.75 5.08
N ASP A 154 5.46 9.51 4.64
CA ASP A 154 4.43 9.05 3.71
C ASP A 154 3.36 8.21 4.44
N GLU A 155 2.10 8.43 4.10
CA GLU A 155 0.93 7.87 4.79
C GLU A 155 0.98 8.12 6.32
N ALA A 156 1.16 9.38 6.72
CA ALA A 156 1.31 9.78 8.13
C ALA A 156 0.09 9.43 8.99
N ASP A 157 -1.12 9.56 8.47
CA ASP A 157 -2.36 9.11 9.13
C ASP A 157 -2.35 7.60 9.41
N GLN A 158 -1.81 6.82 8.50
CA GLN A 158 -1.67 5.38 8.70
C GLN A 158 -0.62 5.06 9.77
N MET A 159 0.48 5.81 9.87
CA MET A 159 1.43 5.68 10.97
C MET A 159 0.78 6.02 12.31
N ALA A 160 -0.10 7.02 12.36
CA ALA A 160 -0.87 7.36 13.55
C ALA A 160 -1.83 6.23 13.96
N ASP A 161 -2.61 5.71 13.03
CA ASP A 161 -3.53 4.58 13.26
C ASP A 161 -2.81 3.31 13.75
N MET A 162 -1.56 3.12 13.35
CA MET A 162 -0.73 1.98 13.77
C MET A 162 0.02 2.22 15.09
N GLY A 163 -0.13 3.40 15.69
CA GLY A 163 0.53 3.75 16.95
C GLY A 163 2.02 4.06 16.83
N PHE A 164 2.51 4.41 15.62
CA PHE A 164 3.93 4.72 15.39
C PHE A 164 4.33 6.17 15.72
N MET A 165 3.39 7.03 16.13
CA MET A 165 3.72 8.43 16.37
C MET A 165 4.81 8.64 17.45
N PRO A 166 4.87 7.86 18.56
CA PRO A 166 5.98 7.98 19.52
C PRO A 166 7.35 7.72 18.88
N GLN A 167 7.46 6.72 17.99
CA GLN A 167 8.69 6.43 17.25
C GLN A 167 9.01 7.54 16.26
N VAL A 168 8.03 8.01 15.49
CA VAL A 168 8.19 9.11 14.53
C VAL A 168 8.75 10.36 15.23
N VAL A 169 8.20 10.73 16.39
CA VAL A 169 8.69 11.86 17.21
C VAL A 169 10.15 11.67 17.57
N LYS A 170 10.53 10.51 18.12
CA LYS A 170 11.91 10.21 18.51
C LYS A 170 12.89 10.29 17.32
N LEU A 171 12.45 9.87 16.12
CA LEU A 171 13.26 9.92 14.91
C LEU A 171 13.44 11.37 14.43
N LEU A 172 12.37 12.16 14.39
CA LEU A 172 12.40 13.55 13.97
C LEU A 172 13.17 14.45 14.96
N ASP A 173 13.14 14.15 16.26
CA ASP A 173 13.93 14.85 17.29
C ASP A 173 15.46 14.66 17.10
N ARG A 174 15.89 13.63 16.35
CA ARG A 174 17.31 13.40 15.99
C ARG A 174 17.73 14.10 14.71
N ALA A 175 16.78 14.60 13.92
CA ALA A 175 17.09 15.35 12.70
C ALA A 175 17.47 16.80 13.05
N PRO A 176 18.38 17.43 12.26
CA PRO A 176 18.64 18.86 12.38
C PRO A 176 17.36 19.69 12.24
N LYS A 177 17.24 20.76 13.02
CA LYS A 177 16.06 21.65 12.99
C LYS A 177 15.83 22.26 11.60
N GLY A 178 16.90 22.58 10.88
CA GLY A 178 16.85 23.13 9.52
C GLY A 178 16.62 22.10 8.40
N ALA A 179 16.55 20.79 8.70
CA ALA A 179 16.22 19.82 7.68
C ALA A 179 14.80 20.04 7.17
N GLN A 180 14.62 20.03 5.84
CA GLN A 180 13.31 20.17 5.20
C GLN A 180 12.39 19.01 5.60
N LYS A 181 11.11 19.30 5.80
CA LYS A 181 10.09 18.30 6.11
C LYS A 181 9.03 18.23 5.02
N LEU A 182 8.78 17.04 4.52
CA LEU A 182 7.67 16.74 3.61
C LEU A 182 6.72 15.78 4.31
N LEU A 183 5.43 16.06 4.32
CA LEU A 183 4.43 15.19 4.94
C LEU A 183 3.30 14.91 3.96
N PHE A 184 3.04 13.63 3.74
CA PHE A 184 1.97 13.16 2.86
C PHE A 184 0.97 12.32 3.65
N SER A 185 -0.30 12.73 3.60
CA SER A 185 -1.38 12.10 4.35
C SER A 185 -2.72 12.25 3.61
N ALA A 186 -3.64 11.33 3.81
CA ALA A 186 -5.01 11.52 3.35
C ALA A 186 -5.81 12.40 4.32
N THR A 187 -5.49 12.34 5.62
CA THR A 187 -6.13 13.13 6.68
C THR A 187 -5.07 13.87 7.53
N LEU A 188 -5.48 15.01 8.11
CA LEU A 188 -4.63 15.85 8.97
C LEU A 188 -5.32 16.05 10.32
N ASP A 189 -5.67 14.97 10.97
CA ASP A 189 -6.35 15.01 12.26
C ASP A 189 -5.44 14.50 13.39
N GLY A 190 -5.77 14.87 14.61
CA GLY A 190 -5.18 14.36 15.84
C GLY A 190 -3.66 14.39 15.85
N ASP A 191 -3.04 13.21 15.85
CA ASP A 191 -1.60 13.07 16.02
C ASP A 191 -0.79 13.53 14.80
N VAL A 192 -1.37 13.47 13.59
CA VAL A 192 -0.73 14.00 12.38
C VAL A 192 -0.59 15.52 12.49
N GLN A 193 -1.63 16.23 12.93
CA GLN A 193 -1.57 17.67 13.13
C GLN A 193 -0.50 18.06 14.15
N LYS A 194 -0.33 17.30 15.24
CA LYS A 194 0.74 17.55 16.22
C LYS A 194 2.14 17.45 15.58
N ILE A 195 2.35 16.52 14.66
CA ILE A 195 3.62 16.42 13.91
C ILE A 195 3.83 17.65 13.03
N VAL A 196 2.80 18.08 12.30
CA VAL A 196 2.87 19.29 11.48
C VAL A 196 3.25 20.50 12.34
N ASP A 197 2.53 20.75 13.43
CA ASP A 197 2.72 21.91 14.29
C ASP A 197 4.11 21.92 14.97
N ARG A 198 4.67 20.76 15.27
CA ARG A 198 5.94 20.63 16.00
C ARG A 198 7.16 20.70 15.09
N TYR A 199 7.09 20.11 13.87
CA TYR A 199 8.28 19.87 13.05
C TYR A 199 8.31 20.59 11.72
N MET A 200 7.17 21.09 11.22
CA MET A 200 7.12 21.78 9.94
C MET A 200 7.14 23.30 10.11
N HIS A 201 7.83 23.98 9.20
CA HIS A 201 7.98 25.44 9.23
C HIS A 201 7.27 26.07 8.05
N ASN A 202 6.18 26.80 8.32
CA ASN A 202 5.34 27.44 7.28
C ASN A 202 5.08 26.53 6.07
N PRO A 203 4.54 25.31 6.24
CA PRO A 203 4.44 24.37 5.16
C PRO A 203 3.48 24.86 4.07
N VAL A 204 3.88 24.69 2.81
CA VAL A 204 2.99 24.91 1.66
C VAL A 204 2.09 23.70 1.52
N THR A 205 0.77 23.91 1.56
CA THR A 205 -0.21 22.83 1.44
C THR A 205 -0.63 22.63 0.00
N HIS A 206 -0.44 21.44 -0.52
CA HIS A 206 -0.96 21.01 -1.81
C HIS A 206 -1.98 19.89 -1.62
N SER A 207 -3.16 20.03 -2.20
CA SER A 207 -4.22 19.05 -2.14
C SER A 207 -4.65 18.67 -3.55
N THR A 208 -4.61 17.38 -3.87
CA THR A 208 -5.42 16.90 -4.98
C THR A 208 -6.87 16.82 -4.51
N ALA A 209 -7.82 16.96 -5.45
CA ALA A 209 -9.25 16.98 -5.17
C ALA A 209 -9.66 16.01 -4.04
N PRO A 210 -10.61 16.41 -3.20
CA PRO A 210 -10.92 15.69 -1.97
C PRO A 210 -11.18 14.21 -2.24
N VAL A 211 -10.90 13.35 -1.24
CA VAL A 211 -11.27 11.91 -1.23
C VAL A 211 -12.71 11.68 -1.73
N LYS A 212 -13.59 12.66 -1.55
CA LYS A 212 -14.96 12.71 -2.14
C LYS A 212 -14.98 12.67 -3.67
N SER A 213 -13.96 13.11 -4.39
CA SER A 213 -13.94 13.01 -5.87
C SER A 213 -13.36 11.67 -6.37
N ALA A 214 -12.46 11.04 -5.61
CA ALA A 214 -12.04 9.66 -5.89
C ALA A 214 -13.19 8.68 -5.62
N VAL A 215 -14.10 9.00 -4.69
CA VAL A 215 -15.34 8.23 -4.46
C VAL A 215 -16.28 8.30 -5.67
N LYS A 216 -16.22 9.34 -6.52
CA LYS A 216 -17.10 9.47 -7.71
C LYS A 216 -16.74 8.49 -8.85
N THR A 217 -15.52 7.98 -8.90
CA THR A 217 -15.09 6.96 -9.88
C THR A 217 -15.29 5.53 -9.38
N MET A 218 -15.69 5.36 -8.11
CA MET A 218 -15.99 4.08 -7.50
C MET A 218 -17.49 3.91 -7.38
N LYS A 219 -17.97 2.72 -7.72
CA LYS A 219 -19.35 2.31 -7.45
C LYS A 219 -19.36 1.47 -6.18
N HIS A 220 -20.21 1.85 -5.22
CA HIS A 220 -20.29 1.18 -3.92
C HIS A 220 -21.60 0.39 -3.81
N PHE A 221 -21.49 -0.86 -3.39
CA PHE A 221 -22.61 -1.78 -3.27
C PHE A 221 -22.62 -2.46 -1.90
N VAL A 222 -23.80 -2.64 -1.35
CA VAL A 222 -24.07 -3.44 -0.16
C VAL A 222 -24.84 -4.67 -0.59
N LEU A 223 -24.25 -5.84 -0.49
CA LEU A 223 -24.93 -7.09 -0.79
C LEU A 223 -25.48 -7.70 0.51
N LEU A 224 -26.82 -7.71 0.61
CA LEU A 224 -27.55 -8.28 1.75
C LEU A 224 -27.60 -9.80 1.60
N CYS A 225 -26.83 -10.49 2.44
CA CYS A 225 -26.66 -11.95 2.37
C CYS A 225 -27.58 -12.72 3.34
N GLY A 226 -28.35 -12.00 4.20
CA GLY A 226 -29.16 -12.64 5.24
C GLY A 226 -28.27 -13.24 6.34
N ASP A 227 -27.75 -14.43 6.09
CA ASP A 227 -26.98 -15.22 7.06
C ASP A 227 -25.51 -15.46 6.63
N ARG A 228 -24.80 -16.21 7.47
CA ARG A 228 -23.38 -16.54 7.27
C ARG A 228 -23.16 -17.58 6.16
N GLU A 229 -24.09 -18.47 5.95
CA GLU A 229 -23.96 -19.54 4.95
C GLU A 229 -24.07 -18.94 3.55
N THR A 230 -25.11 -18.15 3.32
CA THR A 230 -25.33 -17.38 2.10
C THR A 230 -24.15 -16.46 1.80
N ARG A 231 -23.67 -15.71 2.81
CA ARG A 231 -22.47 -14.87 2.64
C ARG A 231 -21.26 -15.69 2.17
N ASN A 232 -21.01 -16.86 2.76
CA ASN A 232 -19.89 -17.71 2.37
C ASN A 232 -20.03 -18.24 0.94
N ALA A 233 -21.22 -18.57 0.49
CA ALA A 233 -21.50 -18.98 -0.89
C ALA A 233 -21.19 -17.83 -1.85
N ARG A 234 -21.71 -16.61 -1.56
CA ARG A 234 -21.43 -15.40 -2.37
C ARG A 234 -19.93 -15.11 -2.46
N VAL A 235 -19.19 -15.23 -1.36
CA VAL A 235 -17.73 -15.02 -1.36
C VAL A 235 -17.04 -15.96 -2.36
N ILE A 236 -17.44 -17.22 -2.43
CA ILE A 236 -16.84 -18.22 -3.34
C ILE A 236 -17.18 -17.87 -4.79
N GLU A 237 -18.42 -17.51 -5.08
CA GLU A 237 -18.87 -17.16 -6.43
C GLU A 237 -18.23 -15.86 -6.94
N ILE A 238 -18.13 -14.84 -6.08
CA ILE A 238 -17.44 -13.60 -6.39
C ILE A 238 -15.94 -13.84 -6.61
N ALA A 239 -15.33 -14.72 -5.82
CA ALA A 239 -13.92 -15.03 -5.98
C ALA A 239 -13.62 -15.86 -7.26
N ALA A 240 -14.61 -16.53 -7.84
CA ALA A 240 -14.46 -17.27 -9.09
C ALA A 240 -14.47 -16.37 -10.35
N ARG A 241 -14.64 -15.04 -10.19
CA ARG A 241 -14.63 -14.06 -11.26
C ARG A 241 -13.26 -13.95 -11.98
N GLU A 242 -13.26 -13.36 -13.15
CA GLU A 242 -12.03 -12.89 -13.79
C GLU A 242 -11.58 -11.53 -13.26
N GLY A 243 -10.26 -11.31 -13.27
CA GLY A 243 -9.65 -10.06 -12.84
C GLY A 243 -9.26 -10.04 -11.36
N LYS A 244 -8.41 -9.06 -11.03
CA LYS A 244 -7.82 -8.92 -9.70
C LYS A 244 -8.84 -8.43 -8.67
N THR A 245 -8.92 -9.16 -7.55
CA THR A 245 -9.85 -8.83 -6.46
C THR A 245 -9.12 -8.86 -5.12
N ILE A 246 -9.29 -7.82 -4.31
CA ILE A 246 -8.85 -7.81 -2.92
C ILE A 246 -10.06 -8.04 -2.02
N MET A 247 -9.96 -9.05 -1.14
CA MET A 247 -11.01 -9.40 -0.18
C MET A 247 -10.53 -9.12 1.24
N PHE A 248 -11.30 -8.34 1.99
CA PHE A 248 -10.94 -7.93 3.35
C PHE A 248 -11.64 -8.77 4.41
N MET A 249 -10.86 -9.22 5.39
CA MET A 249 -11.33 -9.91 6.59
C MET A 249 -10.77 -9.26 7.86
N ARG A 250 -11.52 -9.36 8.95
CA ARG A 250 -11.15 -8.77 10.24
C ARG A 250 -9.98 -9.47 10.90
N THR A 251 -9.86 -10.80 10.77
CA THR A 251 -8.88 -11.58 11.54
C THR A 251 -7.93 -12.38 10.66
N LYS A 252 -6.68 -12.56 11.12
CA LYS A 252 -5.66 -13.37 10.48
C LYS A 252 -6.09 -14.84 10.28
N HIS A 253 -6.71 -15.44 11.29
CA HIS A 253 -7.24 -16.81 11.18
C HIS A 253 -8.42 -16.92 10.19
N GLY A 254 -9.21 -15.83 10.08
CA GLY A 254 -10.24 -15.68 9.05
C GLY A 254 -9.66 -15.73 7.65
N VAL A 255 -8.59 -14.97 7.41
CA VAL A 255 -7.87 -14.95 6.13
C VAL A 255 -7.40 -16.35 5.73
N ASP A 256 -6.67 -17.05 6.60
CA ASP A 256 -6.17 -18.40 6.30
C ASP A 256 -7.29 -19.41 6.03
N ARG A 257 -8.36 -19.33 6.83
CA ARG A 257 -9.54 -20.21 6.62
C ARG A 257 -10.23 -19.90 5.30
N GLN A 258 -10.37 -18.63 4.93
CA GLN A 258 -11.01 -18.22 3.68
C GLN A 258 -10.18 -18.66 2.47
N VAL A 259 -8.86 -18.45 2.49
CA VAL A 259 -7.95 -18.93 1.43
C VAL A 259 -8.08 -20.43 1.23
N ARG A 260 -8.12 -21.24 2.32
CA ARG A 260 -8.31 -22.68 2.21
C ARG A 260 -9.67 -23.05 1.56
N LYS A 261 -10.75 -22.31 1.91
CA LYS A 261 -12.07 -22.53 1.30
C LYS A 261 -12.06 -22.23 -0.20
N LEU A 262 -11.48 -21.09 -0.59
CA LEU A 262 -11.39 -20.70 -1.99
C LEU A 262 -10.56 -21.69 -2.82
N ARG A 263 -9.42 -22.13 -2.30
CA ARG A 263 -8.59 -23.13 -2.99
C ARG A 263 -9.26 -24.50 -3.10
N ARG A 264 -10.03 -24.92 -2.10
CA ARG A 264 -10.87 -26.14 -2.19
C ARG A 264 -11.96 -26.03 -3.27
N ALA A 265 -12.45 -24.81 -3.52
CA ALA A 265 -13.40 -24.54 -4.59
C ALA A 265 -12.74 -24.37 -5.98
N GLY A 266 -11.41 -24.51 -6.08
CA GLY A 266 -10.67 -24.41 -7.34
C GLY A 266 -10.25 -22.99 -7.70
N ILE A 267 -10.20 -22.07 -6.74
CA ILE A 267 -9.88 -20.66 -6.96
C ILE A 267 -8.46 -20.36 -6.51
N HIS A 268 -7.63 -19.78 -7.38
CA HIS A 268 -6.30 -19.31 -7.04
C HIS A 268 -6.37 -18.09 -6.12
N ALA A 269 -6.14 -18.33 -4.83
CA ALA A 269 -6.17 -17.31 -3.79
C ALA A 269 -4.95 -17.42 -2.89
N GLN A 270 -4.44 -16.28 -2.44
CA GLN A 270 -3.41 -16.15 -1.42
C GLN A 270 -3.86 -15.20 -0.31
N GLY A 271 -3.26 -15.36 0.87
CA GLY A 271 -3.59 -14.57 2.05
C GLY A 271 -2.41 -13.78 2.57
N ILE A 272 -2.65 -12.54 3.01
CA ILE A 272 -1.69 -11.73 3.71
C ILE A 272 -2.23 -11.22 5.05
N HIS A 273 -1.44 -11.40 6.10
CA HIS A 273 -1.71 -10.89 7.45
C HIS A 273 -0.41 -10.79 8.25
N GLY A 274 -0.47 -10.19 9.43
CA GLY A 274 0.71 -9.86 10.24
C GLY A 274 1.63 -11.04 10.57
N ASP A 275 1.07 -12.26 10.72
CA ASP A 275 1.86 -13.46 11.08
C ASP A 275 2.53 -14.14 9.87
N LYS A 276 2.26 -13.69 8.64
CA LYS A 276 2.99 -14.21 7.46
C LYS A 276 4.41 -13.67 7.43
N GLY A 277 5.38 -14.56 7.30
CA GLY A 277 6.77 -14.18 7.08
C GLY A 277 6.95 -13.38 5.78
N GLN A 278 7.96 -12.50 5.74
CA GLN A 278 8.15 -11.55 4.64
C GLN A 278 8.22 -12.24 3.27
N GLY A 279 8.95 -13.36 3.14
CA GLY A 279 9.02 -14.08 1.88
C GLY A 279 7.68 -14.63 1.38
N ALA A 280 6.78 -15.04 2.31
CA ALA A 280 5.44 -15.47 1.93
C ALA A 280 4.57 -14.29 1.47
N ARG A 281 4.72 -13.12 2.12
CA ARG A 281 4.00 -11.90 1.73
C ARG A 281 4.46 -11.41 0.36
N THR A 282 5.77 -11.37 0.10
CA THR A 282 6.33 -10.99 -1.20
C THR A 282 5.79 -11.89 -2.29
N ARG A 283 5.87 -13.22 -2.14
CA ARG A 283 5.31 -14.15 -3.15
C ARG A 283 3.81 -13.98 -3.37
N ALA A 284 3.04 -13.67 -2.32
CA ALA A 284 1.60 -13.43 -2.46
C ALA A 284 1.31 -12.16 -3.26
N LEU A 285 2.09 -11.10 -3.03
CA LEU A 285 1.95 -9.83 -3.74
C LEU A 285 2.45 -9.94 -5.18
N ASP A 286 3.56 -10.63 -5.43
CA ASP A 286 4.08 -10.85 -6.78
C ASP A 286 3.08 -11.64 -7.62
N GLY A 287 2.55 -12.77 -7.10
CA GLY A 287 1.54 -13.55 -7.80
C GLY A 287 0.20 -12.81 -7.97
N PHE A 288 -0.11 -11.85 -7.11
CA PHE A 288 -1.26 -10.96 -7.29
C PHE A 288 -0.96 -9.88 -8.33
N ALA A 289 0.26 -9.35 -8.36
CA ALA A 289 0.68 -8.32 -9.30
C ALA A 289 0.77 -8.85 -10.74
N ASP A 290 1.29 -10.05 -10.95
CA ASP A 290 1.38 -10.70 -12.27
C ASP A 290 0.08 -11.38 -12.73
N GLY A 291 -0.92 -11.51 -11.83
CA GLY A 291 -2.23 -12.11 -12.11
C GLY A 291 -2.29 -13.63 -12.01
N SER A 292 -1.19 -14.32 -11.68
CA SER A 292 -1.18 -15.78 -11.45
C SER A 292 -2.04 -16.18 -10.24
N THR A 293 -2.24 -15.25 -9.32
CA THR A 293 -3.14 -15.38 -8.17
C THR A 293 -4.09 -14.18 -8.13
N PRO A 294 -5.23 -14.22 -8.83
CA PRO A 294 -6.12 -13.07 -8.98
C PRO A 294 -6.86 -12.66 -7.71
N ILE A 295 -6.88 -13.53 -6.69
CA ILE A 295 -7.58 -13.25 -5.43
C ILE A 295 -6.60 -13.10 -4.28
N LEU A 296 -6.58 -11.91 -3.68
CA LEU A 296 -5.83 -11.62 -2.47
C LEU A 296 -6.79 -11.44 -1.29
N VAL A 297 -6.66 -12.28 -0.25
CA VAL A 297 -7.41 -12.13 1.00
C VAL A 297 -6.52 -11.48 2.04
N ALA A 298 -6.97 -10.39 2.66
CA ALA A 298 -6.10 -9.59 3.52
C ALA A 298 -6.80 -9.09 4.79
N THR A 299 -6.01 -8.86 5.84
CA THR A 299 -6.42 -8.00 6.96
C THR A 299 -6.08 -6.54 6.64
N ASP A 300 -6.74 -5.58 7.31
CA ASP A 300 -6.49 -4.14 7.11
C ASP A 300 -5.01 -3.78 7.20
N ILE A 301 -4.37 -4.16 8.30
CA ILE A 301 -2.95 -3.84 8.54
C ILE A 301 -2.06 -4.41 7.43
N ALA A 302 -2.34 -5.59 6.94
CA ALA A 302 -1.51 -6.24 5.94
C ALA A 302 -1.77 -5.74 4.51
N ALA A 303 -2.96 -5.22 4.24
CA ALA A 303 -3.31 -4.64 2.95
C ALA A 303 -2.90 -3.17 2.81
N ARG A 304 -2.53 -2.53 3.92
CA ARG A 304 -2.02 -1.16 3.91
C ARG A 304 -0.71 -1.09 3.12
N GLY A 305 -0.53 -0.01 2.37
CA GLY A 305 0.67 0.17 1.53
C GLY A 305 0.77 -0.74 0.30
N ILE A 306 -0.21 -1.61 0.02
CA ILE A 306 -0.22 -2.39 -1.22
C ILE A 306 -0.56 -1.48 -2.40
N ASP A 307 0.38 -1.33 -3.30
CA ASP A 307 0.18 -0.64 -4.57
C ASP A 307 0.25 -1.64 -5.73
N VAL A 308 -0.90 -2.19 -6.06
CA VAL A 308 -1.07 -3.08 -7.23
C VAL A 308 -2.09 -2.46 -8.16
N SER A 309 -1.70 -2.35 -9.43
CA SER A 309 -2.58 -1.88 -10.51
C SER A 309 -3.56 -2.96 -10.97
N GLY A 310 -4.65 -2.53 -11.60
CA GLY A 310 -5.61 -3.44 -12.23
C GLY A 310 -6.56 -4.15 -11.25
N VAL A 311 -6.66 -3.70 -10.00
CA VAL A 311 -7.68 -4.19 -9.06
C VAL A 311 -9.03 -3.61 -9.45
N SER A 312 -9.90 -4.43 -10.01
CA SER A 312 -11.23 -4.02 -10.48
C SER A 312 -12.33 -4.20 -9.43
N LEU A 313 -12.08 -5.00 -8.39
CA LEU A 313 -13.06 -5.26 -7.33
C LEU A 313 -12.39 -5.29 -5.94
N VAL A 314 -12.99 -4.58 -5.00
CA VAL A 314 -12.72 -4.70 -3.56
C VAL A 314 -13.92 -5.29 -2.88
N VAL A 315 -13.71 -6.33 -2.06
CA VAL A 315 -14.79 -7.00 -1.30
C VAL A 315 -14.51 -6.92 0.19
N HIS A 316 -15.44 -6.34 0.93
CA HIS A 316 -15.45 -6.43 2.39
C HIS A 316 -16.24 -7.68 2.80
N ILE A 317 -15.54 -8.81 3.00
CA ILE A 317 -16.15 -10.03 3.54
C ILE A 317 -16.65 -9.78 4.97
N ASP A 318 -15.79 -9.12 5.76
CA ASP A 318 -16.17 -8.55 7.04
C ASP A 318 -16.19 -7.01 6.91
N PRO A 319 -17.32 -6.34 7.14
CA PRO A 319 -17.38 -4.88 7.15
C PRO A 319 -16.34 -4.29 8.12
N PRO A 320 -15.68 -3.19 7.76
CA PRO A 320 -14.78 -2.51 8.68
C PRO A 320 -15.58 -1.86 9.83
N THR A 321 -14.92 -1.62 10.96
CA THR A 321 -15.54 -0.97 12.13
C THR A 321 -15.50 0.54 12.05
N GLU A 322 -14.57 1.09 11.24
CA GLU A 322 -14.34 2.53 11.14
C GLU A 322 -14.47 3.03 9.70
N HIS A 323 -15.06 4.23 9.54
CA HIS A 323 -15.26 4.84 8.24
C HIS A 323 -13.94 5.14 7.50
N LYS A 324 -12.86 5.48 8.22
CA LYS A 324 -11.53 5.64 7.62
C LYS A 324 -11.01 4.34 7.02
N ALA A 325 -11.16 3.21 7.74
CA ALA A 325 -10.78 1.90 7.22
C ALA A 325 -11.57 1.53 5.97
N TYR A 326 -12.86 1.89 5.91
CA TYR A 326 -13.68 1.71 4.70
C TYR A 326 -13.07 2.41 3.49
N LEU A 327 -12.74 3.69 3.63
CA LEU A 327 -12.17 4.50 2.55
C LEU A 327 -10.77 3.99 2.12
N HIS A 328 -9.94 3.58 3.08
CA HIS A 328 -8.61 3.01 2.79
C HIS A 328 -8.70 1.66 2.04
N ARG A 329 -9.68 0.81 2.38
CA ARG A 329 -9.95 -0.43 1.64
C ARG A 329 -10.46 -0.13 0.24
N ALA A 330 -11.45 0.75 0.12
CA ALA A 330 -12.04 1.17 -1.15
C ALA A 330 -10.96 1.73 -2.10
N GLY A 331 -10.04 2.54 -1.59
CA GLY A 331 -8.93 3.12 -2.37
C GLY A 331 -7.91 2.10 -2.90
N ARG A 332 -8.13 0.80 -2.74
CA ARG A 332 -7.33 -0.25 -3.42
C ARG A 332 -7.80 -0.50 -4.85
N THR A 333 -8.98 -0.04 -5.24
CA THR A 333 -9.48 -0.05 -6.63
C THR A 333 -9.60 1.37 -7.20
N ALA A 334 -10.04 1.52 -8.43
CA ALA A 334 -10.26 2.80 -9.13
C ALA A 334 -9.03 3.74 -9.12
N ARG A 335 -7.84 3.20 -9.33
CA ARG A 335 -6.59 3.96 -9.37
C ARG A 335 -6.28 4.46 -10.77
N ALA A 336 -5.56 5.59 -10.85
CA ALA A 336 -5.11 6.20 -12.10
C ALA A 336 -6.25 6.47 -13.10
N GLY A 337 -7.45 6.81 -12.61
CA GLY A 337 -8.62 7.11 -13.46
C GLY A 337 -9.40 5.89 -13.94
N ALA A 338 -9.03 4.68 -13.55
CA ALA A 338 -9.81 3.48 -13.84
C ALA A 338 -11.11 3.44 -12.99
N GLU A 339 -12.13 2.77 -13.51
CA GLU A 339 -13.35 2.46 -12.74
C GLU A 339 -13.09 1.27 -11.81
N GLY A 340 -13.83 1.21 -10.69
CA GLY A 340 -13.72 0.10 -9.74
C GLY A 340 -14.96 -0.06 -8.88
N ASN A 341 -15.27 -1.32 -8.54
CA ASN A 341 -16.40 -1.64 -7.69
C ASN A 341 -15.93 -1.98 -6.27
N VAL A 342 -16.68 -1.49 -5.29
CA VAL A 342 -16.51 -1.82 -3.87
C VAL A 342 -17.76 -2.50 -3.38
N VAL A 343 -17.65 -3.72 -2.90
CA VAL A 343 -18.75 -4.55 -2.45
C VAL A 343 -18.59 -4.86 -0.98
N THR A 344 -19.61 -4.59 -0.18
CA THR A 344 -19.66 -4.95 1.24
C THR A 344 -20.71 -6.03 1.45
N LEU A 345 -20.29 -7.21 1.90
CA LEU A 345 -21.19 -8.31 2.23
C LEU A 345 -21.73 -8.12 3.64
N VAL A 346 -23.04 -8.08 3.77
CA VAL A 346 -23.72 -7.70 5.00
C VAL A 346 -24.73 -8.78 5.39
N MET A 347 -24.62 -9.28 6.61
CA MET A 347 -25.64 -10.13 7.23
C MET A 347 -26.70 -9.25 7.89
N ASP A 348 -27.93 -9.75 8.08
CA ASP A 348 -29.05 -8.97 8.62
C ASP A 348 -28.69 -8.25 9.93
N ALA A 349 -28.01 -8.94 10.84
CA ALA A 349 -27.60 -8.36 12.11
C ALA A 349 -26.63 -7.17 11.98
N GLN A 350 -25.94 -7.01 10.85
CA GLN A 350 -24.93 -5.97 10.61
C GLN A 350 -25.49 -4.76 9.84
N ARG A 351 -26.71 -4.86 9.29
CA ARG A 351 -27.25 -3.86 8.35
C ARG A 351 -27.28 -2.44 8.93
N LYS A 352 -27.71 -2.28 10.19
CA LYS A 352 -27.78 -0.97 10.86
C LYS A 352 -26.41 -0.35 11.06
N GLU A 353 -25.44 -1.16 11.49
CA GLU A 353 -24.05 -0.71 11.73
C GLU A 353 -23.37 -0.28 10.43
N VAL A 354 -23.55 -1.09 9.36
CA VAL A 354 -22.93 -0.79 8.06
C VAL A 354 -23.54 0.46 7.44
N ARG A 355 -24.85 0.69 7.56
CA ARG A 355 -25.48 1.92 7.09
C ARG A 355 -24.89 3.15 7.81
N ALA A 356 -24.81 3.13 9.14
CA ALA A 356 -24.20 4.20 9.92
C ALA A 356 -22.72 4.44 9.58
N LEU A 357 -21.98 3.37 9.25
CA LEU A 357 -20.61 3.44 8.80
C LEU A 357 -20.47 4.18 7.46
N LEU A 358 -21.33 3.84 6.48
CA LEU A 358 -21.34 4.44 5.14
C LEU A 358 -21.75 5.92 5.22
N ASP A 359 -22.73 6.26 6.04
CA ASP A 359 -23.16 7.65 6.28
C ASP A 359 -21.97 8.48 6.83
N LYS A 360 -21.24 7.95 7.82
CA LYS A 360 -20.04 8.61 8.36
C LYS A 360 -18.91 8.72 7.33
N ALA A 361 -18.80 7.74 6.43
CA ALA A 361 -17.82 7.75 5.34
C ALA A 361 -18.20 8.71 4.21
N GLY A 362 -19.43 9.21 4.19
CA GLY A 362 -20.00 10.03 3.11
C GLY A 362 -20.12 9.27 1.80
N VAL A 363 -20.41 7.96 1.87
CA VAL A 363 -20.49 7.03 0.74
C VAL A 363 -21.93 6.69 0.46
N LEU A 364 -22.36 6.93 -0.79
CA LEU A 364 -23.63 6.43 -1.30
C LEU A 364 -23.43 5.04 -1.88
N ALA A 365 -24.07 4.02 -1.30
CA ALA A 365 -24.00 2.65 -1.75
C ALA A 365 -25.38 2.14 -2.17
N THR A 366 -25.42 1.34 -3.24
CA THR A 366 -26.64 0.66 -3.68
C THR A 366 -26.80 -0.65 -2.90
N GLU A 367 -27.93 -0.81 -2.21
CA GLU A 367 -28.26 -2.08 -1.51
C GLU A 367 -28.90 -3.06 -2.48
N ILE A 368 -28.43 -4.31 -2.49
CA ILE A 368 -28.89 -5.39 -3.36
C ILE A 368 -29.09 -6.65 -2.52
N ASP A 369 -30.19 -7.35 -2.75
CA ASP A 369 -30.40 -8.68 -2.16
C ASP A 369 -29.50 -9.71 -2.86
N ALA A 370 -28.62 -10.33 -2.11
CA ALA A 370 -27.65 -11.31 -2.58
C ALA A 370 -27.88 -12.71 -1.99
N GLN A 371 -29.09 -13.00 -1.51
CA GLN A 371 -29.43 -14.35 -1.07
C GLN A 371 -29.42 -15.34 -2.23
N VAL A 372 -29.68 -14.87 -3.45
CA VAL A 372 -29.59 -15.64 -4.68
C VAL A 372 -28.58 -14.98 -5.61
N LEU A 373 -27.85 -15.78 -6.41
CA LEU A 373 -26.97 -15.25 -7.46
C LEU A 373 -27.83 -14.72 -8.62
N SER A 374 -28.18 -13.45 -8.55
CA SER A 374 -28.97 -12.75 -9.57
C SER A 374 -28.09 -12.19 -10.70
N PRO A 375 -28.65 -11.92 -11.87
CA PRO A 375 -27.93 -11.20 -12.95
C PRO A 375 -27.30 -9.89 -12.47
N GLU A 376 -27.98 -9.13 -11.61
CA GLU A 376 -27.48 -7.89 -11.04
C GLU A 376 -26.21 -8.10 -10.19
N VAL A 377 -26.16 -9.14 -9.36
CA VAL A 377 -24.96 -9.50 -8.59
C VAL A 377 -23.83 -9.91 -9.53
N VAL A 378 -24.13 -10.63 -10.61
CA VAL A 378 -23.14 -11.02 -11.64
C VAL A 378 -22.58 -9.80 -12.36
N ASP A 379 -23.42 -8.86 -12.80
CA ASP A 379 -23.01 -7.65 -13.51
C ASP A 379 -22.07 -6.78 -12.66
N ILE A 380 -22.35 -6.65 -11.38
CA ILE A 380 -21.56 -5.81 -10.46
C ILE A 380 -20.24 -6.47 -10.07
N THR A 381 -20.27 -7.79 -9.82
CA THR A 381 -19.14 -8.49 -9.22
C THR A 381 -18.37 -9.36 -10.22
N GLY A 382 -18.96 -9.71 -11.34
CA GLY A 382 -18.45 -10.74 -12.24
C GLY A 382 -18.53 -12.15 -11.66
N ALA A 383 -19.36 -12.38 -10.63
CA ALA A 383 -19.48 -13.66 -9.93
C ALA A 383 -19.79 -14.80 -10.89
N ARG A 384 -19.16 -15.96 -10.62
CA ARG A 384 -19.27 -17.18 -11.44
C ARG A 384 -19.35 -18.44 -10.57
N LYS A 385 -19.80 -19.51 -11.16
CA LYS A 385 -19.69 -20.83 -10.54
C LYS A 385 -18.21 -21.26 -10.50
N PRO A 386 -17.65 -21.64 -9.34
CA PRO A 386 -16.27 -22.12 -9.24
C PRO A 386 -16.08 -23.45 -9.97
N SER A 387 -14.84 -23.78 -10.35
CA SER A 387 -14.52 -25.05 -11.02
C SER A 387 -14.80 -26.28 -10.15
N GLY A 388 -14.75 -26.12 -8.83
CA GLY A 388 -14.92 -27.22 -7.88
C GLY A 388 -13.71 -28.16 -7.77
N THR A 389 -12.68 -28.00 -8.60
CA THR A 389 -11.46 -28.82 -8.55
C THR A 389 -10.49 -28.27 -7.52
N PRO A 390 -10.22 -28.97 -6.40
CA PRO A 390 -9.38 -28.44 -5.33
C PRO A 390 -7.94 -28.16 -5.78
N LEU A 391 -7.40 -27.01 -5.37
CA LEU A 391 -6.01 -26.63 -5.58
C LEU A 391 -5.15 -26.97 -4.36
N PRO A 392 -3.85 -27.33 -4.53
CA PRO A 392 -2.94 -27.59 -3.42
C PRO A 392 -2.78 -26.35 -2.53
N PRO A 393 -2.32 -26.51 -1.27
CA PRO A 393 -2.02 -25.38 -0.38
C PRO A 393 -1.04 -24.40 -1.03
N PRO A 394 -1.09 -23.08 -0.69
CA PRO A 394 -0.13 -22.13 -1.20
C PRO A 394 1.30 -22.53 -0.79
N GLY A 395 2.23 -22.65 -1.76
CA GLY A 395 3.61 -23.04 -1.50
C GLY A 395 3.92 -24.53 -1.57
N GLY A 396 2.94 -25.39 -1.84
CA GLY A 396 3.17 -26.81 -2.14
C GLY A 396 3.62 -26.98 -3.59
N HIS A 397 4.83 -27.47 -3.82
CA HIS A 397 5.19 -28.02 -5.13
C HIS A 397 4.25 -29.19 -5.46
N PRO A 398 3.83 -29.36 -6.72
CA PRO A 398 3.13 -30.58 -7.11
C PRO A 398 4.06 -31.76 -6.81
N GLN A 399 3.67 -32.58 -5.85
CA GLN A 399 4.30 -33.89 -5.71
C GLN A 399 4.06 -34.64 -7.02
N GLN A 400 5.13 -34.82 -7.81
CA GLN A 400 5.12 -35.82 -8.86
C GLN A 400 4.80 -37.15 -8.16
N ARG A 401 3.61 -37.67 -8.37
CA ARG A 401 3.28 -39.06 -8.03
C ARG A 401 4.22 -39.90 -8.88
N GLY A 402 5.32 -40.31 -8.29
CA GLY A 402 6.19 -41.32 -8.84
C GLY A 402 5.37 -42.61 -9.06
N LYS A 403 5.21 -43.01 -10.30
CA LYS A 403 4.81 -44.36 -10.64
C LYS A 403 5.88 -45.27 -10.06
N SER A 404 5.51 -46.07 -9.06
CA SER A 404 6.30 -47.23 -8.63
C SER A 404 6.47 -48.19 -9.82
N PRO A 405 7.71 -48.58 -10.17
CA PRO A 405 7.85 -49.66 -11.12
C PRO A 405 7.44 -50.97 -10.43
N ASN A 406 6.45 -51.65 -10.97
CA ASN A 406 6.12 -53.01 -10.66
C ASN A 406 7.34 -53.89 -10.90
N SER A 407 7.93 -54.48 -9.86
CA SER A 407 8.86 -55.57 -9.99
C SER A 407 8.01 -56.86 -10.03
N SER A 408 7.72 -57.30 -11.23
CA SER A 408 7.32 -58.68 -11.48
C SER A 408 8.54 -59.46 -12.02
N GLY A 409 8.84 -60.54 -11.39
CA GLY A 409 9.42 -61.66 -12.15
C GLY A 409 10.76 -62.23 -11.69
N ARG A 410 10.59 -63.33 -11.01
CA ARG A 410 11.49 -64.54 -10.88
C ARG A 410 12.65 -64.44 -9.91
#